data_a8d3218750a1b1d19597aa6231875fde
#
_entry.id   a8d3218750a1b1d19597aa6231875fde
#
_cell.length_a   1.000
_cell.length_b   1.000
_cell.length_c   1.000
_cell.angle_alpha   90.00
_cell.angle_beta   90.00
_cell.angle_gamma   90.00
#
_symmetry.space_group_name_H-M   'P 1'
#
loop_
_entity.id
_entity.type
_entity.pdbx_description
1 polymer ?
#
loop_
_entity_poly.entity_id
_entity_poly.type
_entity_poly.pdbx_seq_one_letter_code
_entity_poly.pdbx_strand_id
1 'polypeptide(L)'
;MKRLTTILAIALCAGLLALPQPARAGVQFGLKAGGSMARPTGIDAQDPMTTLKSKVGFNGGLFLAFNFGKVVAIQWEVLYTMKGATYVALDDTYTDKLYADYIEVPLLLKLRIPLPVVQPFVFAGPSVGFKLKEKLTENGENVPLDQALLKNNDYGAIFGAGLNLGRNFMVDVRYSLGMQKVISTIEGEVQPDFRNGVWSASVGIAF
;
A
#
# COMPACT_ATOMS: atom_id res chain seq x y z
N MET A 1 -20.78 -4.39 21.44
CA MET A 1 -20.64 -4.20 20.00
C MET A 1 -19.23 -4.57 19.49
N LYS A 2 -18.13 -4.09 20.10
CA LYS A 2 -16.73 -4.38 19.63
C LYS A 2 -16.37 -5.88 19.58
N ARG A 3 -16.83 -6.70 20.55
CA ARG A 3 -16.56 -8.15 20.59
C ARG A 3 -17.30 -8.92 19.48
N LEU A 4 -18.50 -8.49 19.11
CA LEU A 4 -19.31 -9.13 18.07
C LEU A 4 -18.70 -8.90 16.68
N THR A 5 -18.19 -7.69 16.41
CA THR A 5 -17.46 -7.37 15.16
C THR A 5 -16.16 -8.15 15.03
N THR A 6 -15.43 -8.35 16.15
CA THR A 6 -14.20 -9.16 16.15
C THR A 6 -14.51 -10.63 15.87
N ILE A 7 -15.54 -11.20 16.49
CA ILE A 7 -15.96 -12.59 16.27
C ILE A 7 -16.45 -12.78 14.83
N LEU A 8 -17.20 -11.81 14.29
CA LEU A 8 -17.68 -11.86 12.91
C LEU A 8 -16.53 -11.79 11.91
N ALA A 9 -15.52 -10.95 12.18
CA ALA A 9 -14.31 -10.85 11.35
C ALA A 9 -13.50 -12.15 11.38
N ILE A 10 -13.31 -12.76 12.56
CA ILE A 10 -12.61 -14.05 12.70
C ILE A 10 -13.40 -15.18 12.02
N ALA A 11 -14.73 -15.22 12.18
CA ALA A 11 -15.57 -16.21 11.52
C ALA A 11 -15.57 -16.05 9.99
N LEU A 12 -15.55 -14.81 9.48
CA LEU A 12 -15.41 -14.52 8.06
C LEU A 12 -14.06 -14.98 7.53
N CYS A 13 -12.96 -14.70 8.24
CA CYS A 13 -11.63 -15.17 7.89
C CYS A 13 -11.53 -16.70 7.91
N ALA A 14 -12.09 -17.37 8.94
CA ALA A 14 -12.12 -18.82 9.05
C ALA A 14 -12.97 -19.47 7.95
N GLY A 15 -14.12 -18.86 7.60
CA GLY A 15 -14.97 -19.30 6.49
C GLY A 15 -14.29 -19.19 5.13
N LEU A 16 -13.50 -18.14 4.92
CA LEU A 16 -12.69 -17.96 3.70
C LEU A 16 -11.56 -18.99 3.58
N LEU A 17 -11.00 -19.45 4.70
CA LEU A 17 -9.98 -20.51 4.75
C LEU A 17 -10.56 -21.91 4.46
N ALA A 18 -11.85 -22.12 4.70
CA ALA A 18 -12.54 -23.39 4.51
C ALA A 18 -13.14 -23.58 3.11
N LEU A 19 -13.04 -22.58 2.22
CA LEU A 19 -13.55 -22.73 0.85
C LEU A 19 -12.77 -23.82 0.12
N PRO A 20 -13.48 -24.79 -0.55
CA PRO A 20 -12.81 -25.81 -1.33
C PRO A 20 -12.03 -25.14 -2.46
N GLN A 21 -10.73 -25.44 -2.54
CA GLN A 21 -9.85 -24.88 -3.55
C GLN A 21 -10.33 -25.31 -4.93
N PRO A 22 -10.64 -24.39 -5.86
CA PRO A 22 -10.98 -24.76 -7.22
C PRO A 22 -9.73 -25.34 -7.90
N ALA A 23 -9.64 -26.66 -7.88
CA ALA A 23 -8.65 -27.37 -8.69
C ALA A 23 -8.95 -27.07 -10.15
N ARG A 24 -8.17 -26.18 -10.79
CA ARG A 24 -8.16 -25.90 -12.24
C ARG A 24 -9.00 -24.76 -12.83
N ALA A 25 -9.74 -23.99 -12.11
CA ALA A 25 -10.13 -22.70 -12.68
C ALA A 25 -8.95 -21.73 -12.51
N GLY A 26 -8.63 -20.93 -13.52
CA GLY A 26 -7.52 -19.97 -13.50
C GLY A 26 -7.66 -18.83 -12.45
N VAL A 27 -8.42 -19.04 -11.38
CA VAL A 27 -8.69 -18.04 -10.33
C VAL A 27 -8.08 -18.50 -9.02
N GLN A 28 -7.35 -17.62 -8.37
CA GLN A 28 -6.78 -17.81 -7.04
C GLN A 28 -7.19 -16.63 -6.16
N PHE A 29 -7.60 -16.92 -4.95
CA PHE A 29 -7.88 -15.94 -3.92
C PHE A 29 -6.80 -16.04 -2.85
N GLY A 30 -6.48 -14.94 -2.17
CA GLY A 30 -5.50 -15.00 -1.10
C GLY A 30 -5.48 -13.78 -0.20
N LEU A 31 -4.63 -13.90 0.82
CA LEU A 31 -4.34 -12.88 1.81
C LEU A 31 -2.90 -12.42 1.63
N LYS A 32 -2.66 -11.16 1.95
CA LYS A 32 -1.34 -10.54 1.85
C LYS A 32 -1.12 -9.57 3.00
N ALA A 33 0.10 -9.57 3.56
CA ALA A 33 0.52 -8.64 4.59
C ALA A 33 1.99 -8.30 4.47
N GLY A 34 2.38 -7.09 4.89
CA GLY A 34 3.75 -6.63 4.79
C GLY A 34 4.04 -5.30 5.45
N GLY A 35 5.30 -4.90 5.32
CA GLY A 35 5.75 -3.57 5.71
C GLY A 35 5.85 -2.63 4.53
N SER A 36 5.62 -1.36 4.78
CA SER A 36 5.78 -0.27 3.81
C SER A 36 6.73 0.79 4.34
N MET A 37 7.44 1.44 3.43
CA MET A 37 8.30 2.59 3.70
C MET A 37 7.91 3.70 2.74
N ALA A 38 7.22 4.70 3.26
CA ALA A 38 6.82 5.87 2.49
C ALA A 38 7.96 6.89 2.45
N ARG A 39 8.25 7.39 1.26
CA ARG A 39 9.19 8.50 1.05
C ARG A 39 8.57 9.45 0.02
N PRO A 40 8.28 10.69 0.39
CA PRO A 40 7.82 11.69 -0.56
C PRO A 40 8.89 11.89 -1.65
N THR A 41 8.44 11.96 -2.91
CA THR A 41 9.28 12.26 -4.08
C THR A 41 8.80 13.56 -4.70
N GLY A 42 9.72 14.33 -5.30
CA GLY A 42 9.36 15.58 -6.00
C GLY A 42 9.62 16.86 -5.20
N ILE A 43 10.22 16.76 -4.02
CA ILE A 43 10.78 17.93 -3.35
C ILE A 43 12.25 18.01 -3.79
N ASP A 44 12.61 19.09 -4.43
CA ASP A 44 14.00 19.52 -4.39
C ASP A 44 14.33 19.73 -2.91
N ALA A 45 15.18 18.85 -2.39
CA ALA A 45 15.62 18.86 -0.99
C ALA A 45 16.55 20.06 -0.74
N GLN A 46 16.06 21.27 -0.99
CA GLN A 46 16.79 22.51 -0.85
C GLN A 46 16.28 23.39 0.27
N ASP A 47 15.40 22.86 1.11
CA ASP A 47 15.17 23.54 2.37
C ASP A 47 16.27 23.10 3.36
N PRO A 48 17.29 23.94 3.61
CA PRO A 48 18.43 23.54 4.44
C PRO A 48 18.07 23.33 5.92
N MET A 49 16.79 23.52 6.30
CA MET A 49 16.34 23.47 7.69
C MET A 49 15.46 22.27 8.05
N THR A 50 15.06 21.42 7.07
CA THR A 50 14.17 20.26 7.37
C THR A 50 14.68 18.98 6.72
N THR A 51 14.68 17.89 7.50
CA THR A 51 15.00 16.55 7.01
C THR A 51 13.73 15.70 6.94
N LEU A 52 13.38 15.25 5.74
CA LEU A 52 12.31 14.28 5.51
C LEU A 52 12.79 12.88 5.85
N LYS A 53 12.25 12.30 6.92
CA LYS A 53 12.51 10.90 7.28
C LYS A 53 11.43 9.99 6.69
N SER A 54 11.88 8.85 6.14
CA SER A 54 10.98 7.79 5.67
C SER A 54 10.15 7.26 6.84
N LYS A 55 8.85 7.07 6.58
CA LYS A 55 7.95 6.49 7.57
C LYS A 55 7.72 5.02 7.28
N VAL A 56 7.94 4.18 8.27
CA VAL A 56 7.59 2.76 8.23
C VAL A 56 6.11 2.61 8.57
N GLY A 57 5.41 1.85 7.76
CA GLY A 57 4.00 1.53 7.89
C GLY A 57 3.73 0.05 7.67
N PHE A 58 2.46 -0.30 7.73
CA PHE A 58 1.94 -1.64 7.44
C PHE A 58 1.09 -1.60 6.17
N ASN A 59 1.11 -2.68 5.39
CA ASN A 59 0.14 -2.95 4.36
C ASN A 59 -0.42 -4.36 4.50
N GLY A 60 -1.68 -4.56 4.13
CA GLY A 60 -2.27 -5.88 4.16
C GLY A 60 -3.69 -5.89 3.65
N GLY A 61 -4.11 -7.03 3.13
CA GLY A 61 -5.45 -7.19 2.57
C GLY A 61 -5.62 -8.47 1.77
N LEU A 62 -6.50 -8.38 0.79
CA LEU A 62 -6.95 -9.50 -0.05
C LEU A 62 -6.44 -9.33 -1.48
N PHE A 63 -6.29 -10.44 -2.17
CA PHE A 63 -6.08 -10.43 -3.62
C PHE A 63 -6.88 -11.54 -4.32
N LEU A 64 -7.22 -11.27 -5.57
CA LEU A 64 -7.85 -12.19 -6.49
C LEU A 64 -7.02 -12.21 -7.77
N ALA A 65 -6.51 -13.38 -8.16
CA ALA A 65 -5.69 -13.54 -9.34
C ALA A 65 -6.38 -14.43 -10.38
N PHE A 66 -6.56 -13.90 -11.57
CA PHE A 66 -7.05 -14.60 -12.75
C PHE A 66 -5.86 -15.09 -13.58
N ASN A 67 -5.63 -16.38 -13.59
CA ASN A 67 -4.47 -16.99 -14.24
C ASN A 67 -4.80 -17.38 -15.69
N PHE A 68 -4.07 -16.83 -16.65
CA PHE A 68 -4.14 -17.16 -18.07
C PHE A 68 -2.93 -18.05 -18.42
N GLY A 69 -3.13 -19.36 -18.25
CA GLY A 69 -2.05 -20.32 -18.37
C GLY A 69 -1.02 -20.23 -17.25
N LYS A 70 0.25 -20.57 -17.56
CA LYS A 70 1.32 -20.64 -16.56
C LYS A 70 2.13 -19.34 -16.43
N VAL A 71 2.02 -18.46 -17.39
CA VAL A 71 2.90 -17.28 -17.54
C VAL A 71 2.21 -15.99 -17.12
N VAL A 72 0.98 -15.77 -17.54
CA VAL A 72 0.27 -14.50 -17.38
C VAL A 72 -0.81 -14.61 -16.32
N ALA A 73 -0.96 -13.57 -15.49
CA ALA A 73 -2.12 -13.40 -14.62
C ALA A 73 -2.52 -11.92 -14.53
N ILE A 74 -3.81 -11.68 -14.30
CA ILE A 74 -4.32 -10.39 -13.86
C ILE A 74 -4.64 -10.55 -12.38
N GLN A 75 -4.06 -9.69 -11.54
CA GLN A 75 -4.26 -9.73 -10.09
C GLN A 75 -4.92 -8.44 -9.62
N TRP A 76 -6.05 -8.58 -8.99
CA TRP A 76 -6.77 -7.49 -8.33
C TRP A 76 -6.52 -7.58 -6.83
N GLU A 77 -6.26 -6.45 -6.20
CA GLU A 77 -6.01 -6.42 -4.75
C GLU A 77 -6.89 -5.36 -4.09
N VAL A 78 -7.16 -5.56 -2.81
CA VAL A 78 -7.74 -4.55 -1.91
C VAL A 78 -6.88 -4.54 -0.66
N LEU A 79 -6.08 -3.49 -0.49
CA LEU A 79 -5.08 -3.39 0.56
C LEU A 79 -5.35 -2.18 1.45
N TYR A 80 -5.33 -2.40 2.74
CA TYR A 80 -5.14 -1.33 3.71
C TYR A 80 -3.66 -0.97 3.72
N THR A 81 -3.32 0.29 3.51
CA THR A 81 -1.93 0.78 3.44
C THR A 81 -1.77 2.01 4.32
N MET A 82 -0.87 1.91 5.29
CA MET A 82 -0.47 3.06 6.09
C MET A 82 0.60 3.85 5.33
N LYS A 83 0.26 5.08 4.97
CA LYS A 83 1.16 6.07 4.35
C LYS A 83 1.44 7.22 5.33
N GLY A 84 2.35 8.08 4.97
CA GLY A 84 2.61 9.31 5.71
C GLY A 84 4.04 9.79 5.58
N ALA A 85 4.33 10.92 6.23
CA ALA A 85 5.65 11.53 6.27
C ALA A 85 6.01 11.92 7.71
N THR A 86 7.30 11.94 7.99
CA THR A 86 7.82 12.51 9.24
C THR A 86 8.74 13.68 8.87
N TYR A 87 8.42 14.85 9.40
CA TYR A 87 9.20 16.06 9.27
C TYR A 87 9.96 16.27 10.59
N VAL A 88 11.27 16.41 10.50
CA VAL A 88 12.13 16.66 11.66
C VAL A 88 12.91 17.93 11.38
N ALA A 89 12.86 18.92 12.30
CA ALA A 89 13.72 20.07 12.25
C ALA A 89 15.18 19.66 12.47
N LEU A 90 16.14 20.33 11.81
CA LEU A 90 17.58 19.97 11.89
C LEU A 90 18.17 20.11 13.30
N ASP A 91 17.55 20.92 14.14
CA ASP A 91 17.96 21.13 15.54
C ASP A 91 17.23 20.18 16.51
N ASP A 92 16.47 19.18 15.99
CA ASP A 92 15.62 18.26 16.76
C ASP A 92 14.61 18.97 17.71
N THR A 93 14.38 20.27 17.53
CA THR A 93 13.50 21.03 18.42
C THR A 93 12.04 20.68 18.24
N TYR A 94 11.63 20.21 17.04
CA TYR A 94 10.29 19.68 16.87
C TYR A 94 10.16 18.61 15.78
N THR A 95 9.18 17.72 15.96
CA THR A 95 8.92 16.60 15.07
C THR A 95 7.44 16.53 14.73
N ASP A 96 7.11 16.73 13.45
CA ASP A 96 5.75 16.60 12.95
C ASP A 96 5.57 15.29 12.20
N LYS A 97 4.49 14.60 12.51
CA LYS A 97 4.15 13.31 11.87
C LYS A 97 2.79 13.40 11.21
N LEU A 98 2.77 13.27 9.91
CA LEU A 98 1.56 13.13 9.14
C LEU A 98 1.27 11.63 8.96
N TYR A 99 0.09 11.19 9.39
CA TYR A 99 -0.41 9.83 9.24
C TYR A 99 -1.57 9.86 8.26
N ALA A 100 -1.55 8.97 7.27
CA ALA A 100 -2.64 8.80 6.34
C ALA A 100 -2.85 7.32 6.02
N ASP A 101 -4.05 6.84 6.28
CA ASP A 101 -4.44 5.46 6.02
C ASP A 101 -5.31 5.43 4.77
N TYR A 102 -4.98 4.51 3.86
CA TYR A 102 -5.66 4.34 2.58
C TYR A 102 -6.15 2.91 2.39
N ILE A 103 -7.27 2.76 1.70
CA ILE A 103 -7.60 1.53 0.98
C ILE A 103 -7.07 1.70 -0.44
N GLU A 104 -6.13 0.86 -0.83
CA GLU A 104 -5.58 0.80 -2.19
C GLU A 104 -6.21 -0.36 -2.97
N VAL A 105 -6.60 -0.08 -4.20
CA VAL A 105 -7.21 -1.05 -5.12
C VAL A 105 -6.38 -1.09 -6.41
N PRO A 106 -5.27 -1.85 -6.43
CA PRO A 106 -4.48 -2.04 -7.63
C PRO A 106 -5.05 -3.12 -8.54
N LEU A 107 -4.87 -2.91 -9.84
CA LEU A 107 -5.11 -3.90 -10.90
C LEU A 107 -3.77 -4.18 -11.59
N LEU A 108 -3.22 -5.38 -11.40
CA LEU A 108 -1.86 -5.71 -11.77
C LEU A 108 -1.83 -6.77 -12.88
N LEU A 109 -1.05 -6.50 -13.92
CA LEU A 109 -0.63 -7.52 -14.86
C LEU A 109 0.62 -8.19 -14.29
N LYS A 110 0.56 -9.52 -14.09
CA LYS A 110 1.63 -10.34 -13.50
C LYS A 110 2.18 -11.30 -14.53
N LEU A 111 3.49 -11.30 -14.74
CA LEU A 111 4.21 -12.20 -15.62
C LEU A 111 5.08 -13.12 -14.78
N ARG A 112 4.97 -14.42 -14.97
CA ARG A 112 5.64 -15.46 -14.18
C ARG A 112 6.56 -16.31 -15.06
N ILE A 113 7.67 -16.74 -14.51
CA ILE A 113 8.52 -17.78 -15.10
C ILE A 113 8.10 -19.11 -14.45
N PRO A 114 7.52 -20.06 -15.22
CA PRO A 114 6.93 -21.28 -14.68
C PRO A 114 7.99 -22.33 -14.34
N LEU A 115 8.66 -22.17 -13.22
CA LEU A 115 9.61 -23.16 -12.66
C LEU A 115 8.89 -24.07 -11.66
N PRO A 116 9.42 -25.29 -11.41
CA PRO A 116 8.70 -26.31 -10.61
C PRO A 116 8.47 -25.94 -9.15
N VAL A 117 9.42 -25.32 -8.47
CA VAL A 117 9.38 -25.08 -7.03
C VAL A 117 9.25 -23.59 -6.69
N VAL A 118 10.05 -22.75 -7.35
CA VAL A 118 10.08 -21.31 -7.16
C VAL A 118 9.77 -20.64 -8.48
N GLN A 119 8.72 -19.83 -8.52
CA GLN A 119 8.31 -19.14 -9.74
C GLN A 119 8.53 -17.62 -9.58
N PRO A 120 9.63 -17.09 -10.14
CA PRO A 120 9.82 -15.66 -10.20
C PRO A 120 8.71 -14.98 -10.98
N PHE A 121 8.32 -13.79 -10.56
CA PHE A 121 7.36 -12.97 -11.28
C PHE A 121 7.70 -11.49 -11.19
N VAL A 122 7.26 -10.77 -12.19
CA VAL A 122 7.20 -9.30 -12.18
C VAL A 122 5.75 -8.88 -12.38
N PHE A 123 5.41 -7.70 -11.92
CA PHE A 123 4.08 -7.15 -12.10
C PHE A 123 4.11 -5.64 -12.20
N ALA A 124 3.11 -5.11 -12.91
CA ALA A 124 2.87 -3.68 -12.98
C ALA A 124 1.38 -3.41 -13.23
N GLY A 125 0.91 -2.23 -12.84
CA GLY A 125 -0.45 -1.80 -13.14
C GLY A 125 -0.86 -0.52 -12.43
N PRO A 126 -2.04 0.02 -12.77
CA PRO A 126 -2.63 1.16 -12.11
C PRO A 126 -3.14 0.82 -10.71
N SER A 127 -3.21 1.84 -9.86
CA SER A 127 -3.82 1.76 -8.54
C SER A 127 -4.67 2.99 -8.26
N VAL A 128 -5.71 2.78 -7.46
CA VAL A 128 -6.54 3.85 -6.90
C VAL A 128 -6.54 3.69 -5.39
N GLY A 129 -6.21 4.75 -4.67
CA GLY A 129 -6.24 4.82 -3.21
C GLY A 129 -7.38 5.70 -2.74
N PHE A 130 -8.10 5.26 -1.70
CA PHE A 130 -9.13 6.03 -1.01
C PHE A 130 -8.67 6.30 0.41
N LYS A 131 -8.57 7.58 0.78
CA LYS A 131 -8.16 7.98 2.12
C LYS A 131 -9.24 7.63 3.13
N LEU A 132 -8.86 6.88 4.17
CA LEU A 132 -9.75 6.53 5.28
C LEU A 132 -9.62 7.48 6.46
N LYS A 133 -8.37 7.79 6.81
CA LYS A 133 -8.05 8.62 7.98
C LYS A 133 -6.83 9.47 7.69
N GLU A 134 -6.81 10.63 8.35
CA GLU A 134 -5.70 11.55 8.36
C GLU A 134 -5.50 12.06 9.79
N LYS A 135 -4.25 12.11 10.24
CA LYS A 135 -3.88 12.68 11.55
C LYS A 135 -2.58 13.43 11.41
N LEU A 136 -2.56 14.65 11.94
CA LEU A 136 -1.35 15.43 12.16
C LEU A 136 -0.99 15.35 13.64
N THR A 137 0.28 15.11 13.92
CA THR A 137 0.81 15.12 15.28
C THR A 137 1.99 16.07 15.30
N GLU A 138 1.88 17.14 16.05
CA GLU A 138 2.93 18.14 16.28
C GLU A 138 3.49 17.93 17.69
N ASN A 139 4.81 17.74 17.82
CA ASN A 139 5.51 17.49 19.09
C ASN A 139 4.88 16.39 19.97
N GLY A 140 4.24 15.38 19.35
CA GLY A 140 3.60 14.29 20.08
C GLY A 140 2.13 14.52 20.46
N GLU A 141 1.59 15.72 20.24
CA GLU A 141 0.18 16.03 20.46
C GLU A 141 -0.63 15.95 19.15
N ASN A 142 -1.85 15.42 19.23
CA ASN A 142 -2.74 15.36 18.07
C ASN A 142 -3.34 16.74 17.82
N VAL A 143 -3.11 17.29 16.63
CA VAL A 143 -3.70 18.55 16.20
C VAL A 143 -5.00 18.25 15.45
N PRO A 144 -6.13 18.84 15.86
CA PRO A 144 -7.37 18.76 15.09
C PRO A 144 -7.17 19.40 13.72
N LEU A 145 -7.48 18.69 12.66
CA LEU A 145 -7.47 19.22 11.30
C LEU A 145 -8.85 19.81 10.99
N ASP A 146 -8.96 21.13 10.95
CA ASP A 146 -10.19 21.82 10.54
C ASP A 146 -10.51 21.61 9.06
N GLN A 147 -9.50 21.31 8.24
CA GLN A 147 -9.62 20.98 6.83
C GLN A 147 -8.69 19.81 6.45
N ALA A 148 -9.13 18.95 5.54
CA ALA A 148 -8.31 17.85 5.03
C ALA A 148 -7.10 18.40 4.25
N LEU A 149 -5.89 18.11 4.71
CA LEU A 149 -4.64 18.50 4.05
C LEU A 149 -4.36 17.67 2.81
N LEU A 150 -4.79 16.40 2.81
CA LEU A 150 -4.56 15.46 1.71
C LEU A 150 -5.84 15.23 0.90
N LYS A 151 -5.67 15.00 -0.41
CA LYS A 151 -6.78 14.63 -1.29
C LYS A 151 -7.39 13.29 -0.88
N ASN A 152 -8.70 13.14 -1.08
CA ASN A 152 -9.44 11.92 -0.72
C ASN A 152 -9.06 10.73 -1.60
N ASN A 153 -8.68 10.98 -2.85
CA ASN A 153 -8.30 9.96 -3.81
C ASN A 153 -6.84 10.13 -4.20
N ASP A 154 -6.13 9.01 -4.32
CA ASP A 154 -4.74 8.92 -4.79
C ASP A 154 -4.71 7.95 -5.98
N TYR A 155 -4.34 8.45 -7.16
CA TYR A 155 -4.14 7.62 -8.35
C TYR A 155 -2.66 7.38 -8.53
N GLY A 156 -2.29 6.16 -8.88
CA GLY A 156 -0.90 5.79 -9.00
C GLY A 156 -0.64 4.63 -9.94
N ALA A 157 0.63 4.30 -10.06
CA ALA A 157 1.11 3.11 -10.72
C ALA A 157 1.94 2.28 -9.74
N ILE A 158 1.79 0.98 -9.81
CA ILE A 158 2.55 0.02 -9.01
C ILE A 158 3.36 -0.86 -9.94
N PHE A 159 4.61 -1.12 -9.58
CA PHE A 159 5.44 -2.13 -10.20
C PHE A 159 6.28 -2.85 -9.16
N GLY A 160 6.61 -4.10 -9.44
CA GLY A 160 7.34 -4.92 -8.50
C GLY A 160 7.75 -6.26 -9.04
N ALA A 161 8.41 -7.02 -8.18
CA ALA A 161 8.86 -8.37 -8.46
C ALA A 161 8.69 -9.25 -7.22
N GLY A 162 8.63 -10.56 -7.43
CA GLY A 162 8.49 -11.49 -6.33
C GLY A 162 8.72 -12.93 -6.73
N LEU A 163 8.47 -13.81 -5.78
CA LEU A 163 8.61 -15.25 -5.91
C LEU A 163 7.33 -15.91 -5.40
N ASN A 164 6.73 -16.80 -6.21
CA ASN A 164 5.80 -17.79 -5.68
C ASN A 164 6.62 -18.99 -5.21
N LEU A 165 6.37 -19.43 -3.99
CA LEU A 165 7.03 -20.53 -3.31
C LEU A 165 6.04 -21.68 -3.17
N GLY A 166 6.25 -22.73 -3.98
CA GLY A 166 5.28 -23.80 -4.11
C GLY A 166 3.97 -23.31 -4.74
N ARG A 167 2.83 -23.74 -4.18
CA ARG A 167 1.50 -23.45 -4.72
C ARG A 167 0.80 -22.28 -4.04
N ASN A 168 1.10 -22.06 -2.77
CA ASN A 168 0.27 -21.23 -1.90
C ASN A 168 0.98 -19.97 -1.41
N PHE A 169 2.31 -19.99 -1.27
CA PHE A 169 3.03 -18.87 -0.70
C PHE A 169 3.59 -17.95 -1.77
N MET A 170 3.61 -16.67 -1.48
CA MET A 170 4.30 -15.67 -2.28
C MET A 170 5.04 -14.67 -1.41
N VAL A 171 6.11 -14.12 -1.94
CA VAL A 171 6.80 -12.94 -1.40
C VAL A 171 6.99 -11.95 -2.52
N ASP A 172 6.83 -10.67 -2.24
CA ASP A 172 7.08 -9.63 -3.25
C ASP A 172 7.60 -8.34 -2.63
N VAL A 173 8.31 -7.59 -3.46
CA VAL A 173 8.71 -6.22 -3.23
C VAL A 173 8.10 -5.37 -4.33
N ARG A 174 7.53 -4.23 -3.95
CA ARG A 174 6.85 -3.30 -4.87
C ARG A 174 7.21 -1.86 -4.59
N TYR A 175 7.11 -1.07 -5.62
CA TYR A 175 7.12 0.37 -5.55
C TYR A 175 5.80 0.93 -6.06
N SER A 176 5.14 1.72 -5.23
CA SER A 176 3.93 2.46 -5.58
C SER A 176 4.30 3.91 -5.83
N LEU A 177 4.01 4.39 -7.02
CA LEU A 177 4.23 5.77 -7.44
C LEU A 177 2.89 6.50 -7.50
N GLY A 178 2.69 7.49 -6.62
CA GLY A 178 1.55 8.41 -6.71
C GLY A 178 1.70 9.34 -7.90
N MET A 179 0.66 9.49 -8.71
CA MET A 179 0.64 10.34 -9.90
C MET A 179 -0.03 11.67 -9.66
N GLN A 180 -0.75 11.83 -8.55
CA GLN A 180 -1.39 13.09 -8.18
C GLN A 180 -0.57 13.89 -7.18
N LYS A 181 -0.69 15.24 -7.28
CA LYS A 181 -0.25 16.15 -6.23
C LYS A 181 -1.11 15.88 -4.99
N VAL A 182 -0.46 15.56 -3.89
CA VAL A 182 -1.12 15.06 -2.68
C VAL A 182 -1.79 16.17 -1.87
N ILE A 183 -1.29 17.41 -1.99
CA ILE A 183 -1.75 18.57 -1.21
C ILE A 183 -2.94 19.24 -1.88
N SER A 184 -3.97 19.57 -1.10
CA SER A 184 -5.10 20.40 -1.53
C SER A 184 -4.62 21.83 -1.73
N THR A 185 -5.03 22.46 -2.84
CA THR A 185 -4.65 23.84 -3.17
C THR A 185 -5.16 24.81 -2.08
N ILE A 186 -4.25 25.49 -1.42
CA ILE A 186 -4.57 26.72 -0.68
C ILE A 186 -4.35 27.84 -1.70
N GLU A 187 -5.37 28.67 -1.94
CA GLU A 187 -5.31 29.73 -2.94
C GLU A 187 -4.15 30.69 -2.67
N GLY A 188 -3.25 30.82 -3.63
CA GLY A 188 -2.24 31.88 -3.70
C GLY A 188 -0.77 31.49 -3.59
N GLU A 189 -0.37 30.24 -3.30
CA GLU A 189 1.04 29.84 -3.21
C GLU A 189 1.44 28.79 -4.26
N VAL A 190 2.66 28.96 -4.81
CA VAL A 190 3.29 27.98 -5.70
C VAL A 190 3.66 26.76 -4.85
N GLN A 191 2.88 25.68 -4.97
CA GLN A 191 3.07 24.48 -4.17
C GLN A 191 4.08 23.53 -4.82
N PRO A 192 5.00 22.95 -4.02
CA PRO A 192 5.92 21.95 -4.49
C PRO A 192 5.17 20.68 -4.95
N ASP A 193 5.69 20.03 -5.99
CA ASP A 193 5.10 18.84 -6.63
C ASP A 193 5.36 17.60 -5.77
N PHE A 194 4.57 17.44 -4.69
CA PHE A 194 4.66 16.28 -3.81
C PHE A 194 3.99 15.06 -4.43
N ARG A 195 4.74 14.00 -4.63
CA ARG A 195 4.24 12.68 -5.05
C ARG A 195 4.57 11.64 -4.00
N ASN A 196 3.63 10.73 -3.75
CA ASN A 196 3.86 9.62 -2.85
C ASN A 196 4.70 8.54 -3.54
N GLY A 197 5.88 8.27 -3.00
CA GLY A 197 6.66 7.08 -3.33
C GLY A 197 6.64 6.11 -2.15
N VAL A 198 6.20 4.87 -2.35
CA VAL A 198 6.12 3.87 -1.28
C VAL A 198 6.77 2.57 -1.72
N TRP A 199 7.83 2.17 -1.02
CA TRP A 199 8.36 0.83 -1.09
C TRP A 199 7.60 -0.08 -0.12
N SER A 200 7.29 -1.29 -0.55
CA SER A 200 6.66 -2.29 0.31
C SER A 200 7.25 -3.67 0.06
N ALA A 201 7.38 -4.44 1.13
CA ALA A 201 7.73 -5.85 1.07
C ALA A 201 6.60 -6.64 1.75
N SER A 202 6.11 -7.69 1.08
CA SER A 202 4.93 -8.42 1.54
C SER A 202 5.10 -9.92 1.39
N VAL A 203 4.41 -10.64 2.26
CA VAL A 203 4.18 -12.08 2.14
C VAL A 203 2.70 -12.33 1.90
N GLY A 204 2.37 -13.37 1.15
CA GLY A 204 0.99 -13.72 0.85
C GLY A 204 0.78 -15.23 0.84
N ILE A 205 -0.47 -15.61 1.07
CA ILE A 205 -0.94 -16.98 0.95
C ILE A 205 -2.14 -17.03 0.01
N ALA A 206 -2.08 -17.92 -0.98
CA ALA A 206 -3.14 -18.17 -1.96
C ALA A 206 -3.87 -19.48 -1.66
N PHE A 207 -5.15 -19.50 -1.95
CA PHE A 207 -6.06 -20.64 -1.77
C PHE A 207 -6.67 -21.07 -3.10
#